data_40a3640ab88210310ac0ccc02bce0297
#
_entry.id   40a3640ab88210310ac0ccc02bce0297
#
_cell.length_a   1.000
_cell.length_b   1.000
_cell.length_c   1.000
_cell.angle_alpha   90.00
_cell.angle_beta   90.00
_cell.angle_gamma   90.00
#
_symmetry.space_group_name_H-M   'P 1'
#
loop_
_entity.id
_entity.type
_entity.pdbx_description
1 polymer ?
#
loop_
_entity_poly.entity_id
_entity_poly.type
_entity_poly.pdbx_seq_one_letter_code
_entity_poly.pdbx_strand_id
1 'polypeptide(L)'
;LTTVAQPELDPCVTQYVRYLRAERDASEHTVSNYLRDIHQFASHLTESEDPTTIDWSAADRFSARGFLVVFQKAGSSPATTGRKLSSLRSFYRFLQREERVDGNPFSGLQMPRRPRKLPRILSIPEVNRLIDAPAELWKSEGTKLENRKRLWAEYAWQRDTAILEVLYSTGMRLSELSGLSESRCDFLSGVVVVRGKGKKERLCPLGEPASRAFRRAIEARQAPWLLRGGLGKCPHMFLNKNGGPITPRSIERMMKKYTPLAGLNIDHSPHTLRHTFATHMLDAGADLRCVQELLGHASLSTTQIYTHVSVERLKQVYEETHPRA
;
A
#
# COMPACT_ATOMS: atom_id res chain seq x y z
N LEU A 1 -3.60 16.19 24.12
CA LEU A 1 -2.87 16.33 22.85
C LEU A 1 -1.58 17.09 23.14
N THR A 2 -0.56 16.38 23.55
CA THR A 2 0.79 16.91 23.73
C THR A 2 1.39 17.01 22.34
N THR A 3 1.53 18.22 21.83
CA THR A 3 2.29 18.53 20.62
C THR A 3 3.74 18.21 20.93
N VAL A 4 4.22 17.06 20.47
CA VAL A 4 5.65 16.77 20.46
C VAL A 4 6.26 17.81 19.51
N ALA A 5 7.12 18.69 20.05
CA ALA A 5 7.87 19.65 19.27
C ALA A 5 8.61 18.86 18.17
N GLN A 6 8.28 19.11 16.91
CA GLN A 6 9.05 18.58 15.80
C GLN A 6 10.42 19.28 15.88
N PRO A 7 11.54 18.53 15.80
CA PRO A 7 12.86 19.16 15.75
C PRO A 7 12.85 20.19 14.62
N GLU A 8 13.39 21.37 14.87
CA GLU A 8 13.51 22.43 13.85
C GLU A 8 14.26 21.87 12.65
N LEU A 9 13.53 21.71 11.56
CA LEU A 9 14.10 21.28 10.30
C LEU A 9 14.88 22.43 9.69
N ASP A 10 16.01 22.12 9.08
CA ASP A 10 16.75 23.06 8.23
C ASP A 10 15.78 23.83 7.30
N PRO A 11 15.95 25.17 7.14
CA PRO A 11 15.04 25.99 6.33
C PRO A 11 14.85 25.49 4.89
N CYS A 12 15.91 24.99 4.25
CA CYS A 12 15.84 24.42 2.90
C CYS A 12 15.00 23.15 2.87
N VAL A 13 15.13 22.29 3.88
CA VAL A 13 14.32 21.06 4.01
C VAL A 13 12.84 21.43 4.25
N THR A 14 12.58 22.41 5.09
CA THR A 14 11.21 22.89 5.36
C THR A 14 10.55 23.44 4.08
N GLN A 15 11.26 24.24 3.31
CA GLN A 15 10.76 24.75 2.01
C GLN A 15 10.52 23.63 1.01
N TYR A 16 11.42 22.63 0.94
CA TYR A 16 11.25 21.48 0.08
C TYR A 16 10.02 20.64 0.45
N VAL A 17 9.75 20.47 1.74
CA VAL A 17 8.52 19.78 2.17
C VAL A 17 7.26 20.52 1.72
N ARG A 18 7.25 21.85 1.83
CA ARG A 18 6.14 22.68 1.32
C ARG A 18 5.96 22.51 -0.19
N TYR A 19 7.06 22.57 -0.95
CA TYR A 19 7.08 22.30 -2.39
C TYR A 19 6.51 20.93 -2.74
N LEU A 20 6.96 19.88 -2.04
CA LEU A 20 6.45 18.52 -2.29
C LEU A 20 4.94 18.40 -2.06
N ARG A 21 4.43 19.07 -1.03
CA ARG A 21 2.99 19.06 -0.70
C ARG A 21 2.16 19.92 -1.63
N ALA A 22 2.58 21.16 -1.84
CA ALA A 22 1.78 22.16 -2.55
C ALA A 22 1.86 22.04 -4.09
N GLU A 23 3.07 21.80 -4.64
CA GLU A 23 3.27 21.80 -6.08
C GLU A 23 3.34 20.39 -6.69
N ARG A 24 3.83 19.39 -5.91
CA ARG A 24 4.01 18.02 -6.41
C ARG A 24 2.91 17.05 -5.97
N ASP A 25 1.95 17.49 -5.17
CA ASP A 25 0.88 16.64 -4.59
C ASP A 25 1.44 15.29 -4.06
N ALA A 26 2.60 15.37 -3.39
CA ALA A 26 3.28 14.19 -2.88
C ALA A 26 2.55 13.64 -1.66
N SER A 27 2.39 12.32 -1.63
CA SER A 27 1.78 11.67 -0.46
C SER A 27 2.66 11.85 0.78
N GLU A 28 2.05 11.88 1.98
CA GLU A 28 2.78 11.96 3.26
C GLU A 28 3.81 10.84 3.42
N HIS A 29 3.55 9.67 2.85
CA HIS A 29 4.53 8.58 2.81
C HIS A 29 5.76 8.93 1.95
N THR A 30 5.55 9.58 0.81
CA THR A 30 6.64 10.06 -0.04
C THR A 30 7.46 11.14 0.67
N VAL A 31 6.78 12.10 1.28
CA VAL A 31 7.41 13.18 2.07
C VAL A 31 8.25 12.61 3.21
N SER A 32 7.69 11.70 4.00
CA SER A 32 8.38 11.04 5.12
C SER A 32 9.62 10.25 4.67
N ASN A 33 9.53 9.53 3.54
CA ASN A 33 10.67 8.80 3.01
C ASN A 33 11.76 9.74 2.49
N TYR A 34 11.38 10.81 1.80
CA TYR A 34 12.33 11.80 1.29
C TYR A 34 13.03 12.53 2.44
N LEU A 35 12.27 12.95 3.45
CA LEU A 35 12.85 13.54 4.66
C LEU A 35 13.89 12.62 5.32
N ARG A 36 13.55 11.35 5.50
CA ARG A 36 14.49 10.38 6.09
C ARG A 36 15.76 10.25 5.27
N ASP A 37 15.67 10.24 3.95
CA ASP A 37 16.85 10.13 3.09
C ASP A 37 17.70 11.41 3.13
N ILE A 38 17.05 12.59 3.17
CA ILE A 38 17.73 13.89 3.31
C ILE A 38 18.44 13.99 4.64
N HIS A 39 17.79 13.64 5.76
CA HIS A 39 18.42 13.63 7.08
C HIS A 39 19.62 12.69 7.15
N GLN A 40 19.52 11.49 6.55
CA GLN A 40 20.64 10.56 6.51
C GLN A 40 21.82 11.12 5.70
N PHE A 41 21.55 11.86 4.64
CA PHE A 41 22.59 12.51 3.86
C PHE A 41 23.17 13.72 4.60
N ALA A 42 22.35 14.49 5.29
CA ALA A 42 22.76 15.56 6.15
C ALA A 42 23.76 15.10 7.22
N SER A 43 23.41 14.05 7.95
CA SER A 43 24.30 13.43 8.96
C SER A 43 25.60 12.89 8.34
N HIS A 44 25.59 12.47 7.08
CA HIS A 44 26.79 12.04 6.37
C HIS A 44 27.71 13.21 5.98
N LEU A 45 27.14 14.39 5.74
CA LEU A 45 27.91 15.60 5.38
C LEU A 45 28.55 16.26 6.60
N THR A 46 27.84 16.30 7.73
CA THR A 46 28.24 17.07 8.91
C THR A 46 28.92 16.24 9.97
N GLU A 47 28.94 14.89 9.83
CA GLU A 47 29.34 13.94 10.90
C GLU A 47 28.59 14.18 12.24
N SER A 48 27.50 14.96 12.22
CA SER A 48 26.67 15.34 13.35
C SER A 48 25.30 14.68 13.28
N GLU A 49 24.77 14.30 14.44
CA GLU A 49 23.40 13.74 14.55
C GLU A 49 22.31 14.82 14.54
N ASP A 50 22.66 16.10 14.77
CA ASP A 50 21.71 17.22 14.79
C ASP A 50 22.00 18.27 13.69
N PRO A 51 21.31 18.15 12.52
CA PRO A 51 21.54 19.01 11.38
C PRO A 51 20.61 20.24 11.37
N THR A 52 20.72 21.15 12.30
CA THR A 52 19.90 22.38 12.31
C THR A 52 20.37 23.45 11.29
N THR A 53 21.62 23.40 10.89
CA THR A 53 22.19 24.27 9.85
C THR A 53 23.20 23.50 9.01
N ILE A 54 22.82 23.19 7.78
CA ILE A 54 23.66 22.43 6.85
C ILE A 54 24.05 23.31 5.69
N ASP A 55 25.34 23.32 5.41
CA ASP A 55 25.83 23.86 4.13
C ASP A 55 25.63 22.83 3.02
N TRP A 56 24.49 22.92 2.35
CA TRP A 56 24.15 22.03 1.23
C TRP A 56 25.06 22.25 0.01
N SER A 57 25.75 23.42 -0.08
CA SER A 57 26.66 23.73 -1.17
C SER A 57 27.99 22.99 -1.04
N ALA A 58 28.36 22.58 0.18
CA ALA A 58 29.56 21.79 0.45
C ALA A 58 29.49 20.35 -0.13
N ALA A 59 28.29 19.89 -0.51
CA ALA A 59 28.13 18.55 -1.06
C ALA A 59 28.63 18.47 -2.49
N ASP A 60 29.63 17.66 -2.71
CA ASP A 60 30.20 17.37 -4.02
C ASP A 60 29.86 15.96 -4.52
N ARG A 61 30.37 15.60 -5.68
CA ARG A 61 30.14 14.28 -6.29
C ARG A 61 30.79 13.14 -5.48
N PHE A 62 31.84 13.43 -4.72
CA PHE A 62 32.54 12.43 -3.93
C PHE A 62 31.76 12.09 -2.65
N SER A 63 31.26 13.12 -1.94
CA SER A 63 30.36 12.93 -0.78
C SER A 63 29.07 12.22 -1.17
N ALA A 64 28.43 12.58 -2.30
CA ALA A 64 27.25 11.90 -2.82
C ALA A 64 27.52 10.42 -3.15
N ARG A 65 28.67 10.10 -3.74
CA ARG A 65 29.06 8.72 -4.03
C ARG A 65 29.40 7.95 -2.75
N GLY A 66 30.14 8.56 -1.83
CA GLY A 66 30.47 8.01 -0.51
C GLY A 66 29.24 7.59 0.25
N PHE A 67 28.23 8.46 0.31
CA PHE A 67 26.94 8.16 0.93
C PHE A 67 26.27 6.91 0.35
N LEU A 68 26.24 6.76 -0.97
CA LEU A 68 25.64 5.58 -1.60
C LEU A 68 26.43 4.29 -1.31
N VAL A 69 27.78 4.40 -1.24
CA VAL A 69 28.66 3.27 -0.93
C VAL A 69 28.41 2.77 0.50
N VAL A 70 28.17 3.65 1.48
CA VAL A 70 27.84 3.25 2.86
C VAL A 70 26.62 2.32 2.88
N PHE A 71 25.55 2.65 2.14
CA PHE A 71 24.36 1.81 2.08
C PHE A 71 24.58 0.50 1.31
N GLN A 72 25.42 0.50 0.30
CA GLN A 72 25.78 -0.72 -0.43
C GLN A 72 26.59 -1.68 0.47
N LYS A 73 27.56 -1.16 1.21
CA LYS A 73 28.36 -1.93 2.18
C LYS A 73 27.48 -2.48 3.33
N ALA A 74 26.46 -1.73 3.75
CA ALA A 74 25.48 -2.16 4.75
C ALA A 74 24.43 -3.16 4.20
N GLY A 75 24.61 -3.69 2.97
CA GLY A 75 23.71 -4.68 2.38
C GLY A 75 22.34 -4.15 1.94
N SER A 76 22.19 -2.83 1.78
CA SER A 76 20.94 -2.25 1.28
C SER A 76 20.62 -2.73 -0.13
N SER A 77 19.34 -3.06 -0.35
CA SER A 77 18.90 -3.52 -1.67
C SER A 77 19.10 -2.45 -2.76
N PRO A 78 19.33 -2.84 -4.03
CA PRO A 78 19.40 -1.91 -5.16
C PRO A 78 18.16 -1.01 -5.28
N ALA A 79 16.99 -1.50 -4.85
CA ALA A 79 15.76 -0.72 -4.82
C ALA A 79 15.83 0.40 -3.77
N THR A 80 16.34 0.13 -2.57
CA THR A 80 16.52 1.10 -1.50
C THR A 80 17.52 2.17 -1.89
N THR A 81 18.69 1.79 -2.39
CA THR A 81 19.72 2.71 -2.87
C THR A 81 19.21 3.57 -4.02
N GLY A 82 18.49 2.98 -4.99
CA GLY A 82 17.87 3.72 -6.07
C GLY A 82 16.81 4.73 -5.63
N ARG A 83 16.01 4.39 -4.62
CA ARG A 83 15.03 5.32 -4.02
C ARG A 83 15.74 6.51 -3.36
N LYS A 84 16.79 6.25 -2.55
CA LYS A 84 17.60 7.30 -1.92
C LYS A 84 18.22 8.25 -2.95
N LEU A 85 18.79 7.69 -4.01
CA LEU A 85 19.34 8.48 -5.10
C LEU A 85 18.27 9.36 -5.78
N SER A 86 17.04 8.85 -5.94
CA SER A 86 15.94 9.61 -6.52
C SER A 86 15.47 10.75 -5.62
N SER A 87 15.36 10.50 -4.30
CA SER A 87 14.93 11.52 -3.33
C SER A 87 15.94 12.66 -3.24
N LEU A 88 17.24 12.35 -3.14
CA LEU A 88 18.30 13.32 -3.06
C LEU A 88 18.49 14.12 -4.36
N ARG A 89 18.37 13.48 -5.52
CA ARG A 89 18.31 14.19 -6.81
C ARG A 89 17.15 15.18 -6.88
N SER A 90 15.99 14.78 -6.35
CA SER A 90 14.82 15.66 -6.33
C SER A 90 15.04 16.86 -5.42
N PHE A 91 15.64 16.64 -4.25
CA PHE A 91 15.97 17.69 -3.30
C PHE A 91 16.99 18.68 -3.88
N TYR A 92 18.11 18.21 -4.41
CA TYR A 92 19.12 19.10 -5.00
C TYR A 92 18.64 19.80 -6.26
N ARG A 93 17.75 19.21 -7.05
CA ARG A 93 17.10 19.91 -8.16
C ARG A 93 16.21 21.06 -7.66
N PHE A 94 15.55 20.88 -6.52
CA PHE A 94 14.80 21.93 -5.87
C PHE A 94 15.75 23.04 -5.39
N LEU A 95 16.85 22.71 -4.68
CA LEU A 95 17.82 23.68 -4.22
C LEU A 95 18.44 24.50 -5.37
N GLN A 96 18.76 23.86 -6.51
CA GLN A 96 19.22 24.56 -7.71
C GLN A 96 18.16 25.54 -8.26
N ARG A 97 16.90 25.13 -8.30
CA ARG A 97 15.81 26.01 -8.74
C ARG A 97 15.63 27.22 -7.83
N GLU A 98 15.87 27.06 -6.55
CA GLU A 98 15.82 28.12 -5.54
C GLU A 98 17.16 28.86 -5.39
N GLU A 99 18.10 28.63 -6.30
CA GLU A 99 19.44 29.29 -6.34
C GLU A 99 20.24 29.15 -5.06
N ARG A 100 20.04 28.02 -4.31
CA ARG A 100 20.75 27.72 -3.08
C ARG A 100 22.03 26.95 -3.29
N VAL A 101 22.18 26.28 -4.42
CA VAL A 101 23.36 25.51 -4.82
C VAL A 101 23.57 25.60 -6.32
N ASP A 102 24.84 25.63 -6.76
CA ASP A 102 25.19 25.74 -8.18
C ASP A 102 24.97 24.45 -8.96
N GLY A 103 25.07 23.30 -8.27
CA GLY A 103 25.04 21.98 -8.87
C GLY A 103 24.26 20.93 -8.11
N ASN A 104 23.96 19.82 -8.79
CA ASN A 104 23.36 18.66 -8.17
C ASN A 104 24.40 17.54 -8.08
N PRO A 105 24.96 17.25 -6.88
CA PRO A 105 26.04 16.27 -6.70
C PRO A 105 25.59 14.83 -7.04
N PHE A 106 24.29 14.57 -7.06
CA PHE A 106 23.72 13.28 -7.45
C PHE A 106 23.45 13.17 -8.95
N SER A 107 23.64 14.27 -9.72
CA SER A 107 23.51 14.24 -11.18
C SER A 107 24.55 13.29 -11.78
N GLY A 108 24.18 12.51 -12.79
CA GLY A 108 25.10 11.59 -13.47
C GLY A 108 25.48 10.32 -12.66
N LEU A 109 25.11 10.17 -11.38
CA LEU A 109 25.31 8.91 -10.68
C LEU A 109 24.36 7.85 -11.24
N GLN A 110 24.89 6.70 -11.59
CA GLN A 110 24.07 5.63 -12.18
C GLN A 110 23.18 4.96 -11.11
N MET A 111 21.95 4.67 -11.51
CA MET A 111 21.04 3.86 -10.69
C MET A 111 21.56 2.42 -10.61
N PRO A 112 21.58 1.79 -9.43
CA PRO A 112 21.91 0.37 -9.33
C PRO A 112 21.01 -0.46 -10.24
N ARG A 113 21.58 -1.37 -11.00
CA ARG A 113 20.81 -2.29 -11.85
C ARG A 113 19.94 -3.16 -10.96
N ARG A 114 18.64 -3.16 -11.22
CA ARG A 114 17.69 -4.06 -10.54
C ARG A 114 17.55 -5.33 -11.39
N PRO A 115 17.79 -6.51 -10.82
CA PRO A 115 17.42 -7.72 -11.52
C PRO A 115 15.91 -7.69 -11.76
N ARG A 116 15.48 -7.90 -13.01
CA ARG A 116 14.06 -8.05 -13.35
C ARG A 116 13.60 -9.39 -12.77
N LYS A 117 13.01 -9.38 -11.59
CA LYS A 117 12.26 -10.55 -11.11
C LYS A 117 10.93 -10.56 -11.87
N LEU A 118 10.64 -11.67 -12.55
CA LEU A 118 9.30 -11.88 -13.09
C LEU A 118 8.31 -11.88 -11.94
N PRO A 119 7.17 -11.17 -12.08
CA PRO A 119 6.12 -11.21 -11.08
C PRO A 119 5.69 -12.67 -10.87
N ARG A 120 5.61 -13.11 -9.64
CA ARG A 120 5.04 -14.41 -9.33
C ARG A 120 3.53 -14.28 -9.36
N ILE A 121 2.89 -15.18 -10.08
CA ILE A 121 1.44 -15.27 -10.22
C ILE A 121 1.03 -16.56 -9.50
N LEU A 122 -0.03 -16.48 -8.71
CA LEU A 122 -0.63 -17.64 -8.07
C LEU A 122 -1.63 -18.30 -9.04
N SER A 123 -1.63 -19.59 -9.13
CA SER A 123 -2.71 -20.33 -9.81
C SER A 123 -4.03 -20.23 -9.02
N ILE A 124 -5.16 -20.48 -9.66
CA ILE A 124 -6.49 -20.44 -9.00
C ILE A 124 -6.53 -21.35 -7.77
N PRO A 125 -6.04 -22.61 -7.80
CA PRO A 125 -5.98 -23.46 -6.61
C PRO A 125 -5.11 -22.87 -5.48
N GLU A 126 -4.01 -22.19 -5.81
CA GLU A 126 -3.15 -21.52 -4.82
C GLU A 126 -3.84 -20.33 -4.16
N VAL A 127 -4.57 -19.53 -4.94
CA VAL A 127 -5.38 -18.43 -4.41
C VAL A 127 -6.44 -18.97 -3.45
N ASN A 128 -7.14 -20.03 -3.83
CA ASN A 128 -8.16 -20.66 -2.98
C ASN A 128 -7.56 -21.13 -1.64
N ARG A 129 -6.45 -21.86 -1.66
CA ARG A 129 -5.75 -22.29 -0.43
C ARG A 129 -5.34 -21.10 0.45
N LEU A 130 -4.89 -20.00 -0.15
CA LEU A 130 -4.51 -18.80 0.60
C LEU A 130 -5.72 -18.15 1.27
N ILE A 131 -6.84 -18.05 0.57
CA ILE A 131 -8.10 -17.47 1.07
C ILE A 131 -8.71 -18.34 2.17
N ASP A 132 -8.58 -19.65 2.08
CA ASP A 132 -9.12 -20.60 3.07
C ASP A 132 -8.23 -20.72 4.33
N ALA A 133 -6.94 -20.36 4.25
CA ALA A 133 -5.99 -20.51 5.33
C ALA A 133 -6.40 -19.83 6.66
N PRO A 134 -7.04 -18.64 6.70
CA PRO A 134 -7.55 -18.08 7.95
C PRO A 134 -8.60 -18.96 8.64
N ALA A 135 -9.52 -19.54 7.87
CA ALA A 135 -10.58 -20.40 8.38
C ALA A 135 -10.01 -21.74 8.90
N GLU A 136 -9.06 -22.33 8.19
CA GLU A 136 -8.40 -23.56 8.60
C GLU A 136 -7.60 -23.36 9.90
N LEU A 137 -6.88 -22.25 10.02
CA LEU A 137 -6.19 -21.90 11.25
C LEU A 137 -7.17 -21.68 12.41
N TRP A 138 -8.32 -21.06 12.17
CA TRP A 138 -9.37 -20.90 13.16
C TRP A 138 -9.90 -22.24 13.63
N LYS A 139 -10.19 -23.19 12.74
CA LYS A 139 -10.65 -24.52 13.08
C LYS A 139 -9.65 -25.31 13.93
N SER A 140 -8.36 -25.18 13.63
CA SER A 140 -7.29 -25.94 14.30
C SER A 140 -6.90 -25.37 15.66
N GLU A 141 -6.83 -24.06 15.79
CA GLU A 141 -6.27 -23.36 16.95
C GLU A 141 -7.26 -22.39 17.62
N GLY A 142 -8.05 -21.66 16.82
CA GLY A 142 -8.90 -20.59 17.33
C GLY A 142 -10.02 -21.09 18.24
N THR A 143 -10.56 -22.26 17.97
CA THR A 143 -11.60 -22.90 18.77
C THR A 143 -11.13 -23.33 20.16
N LYS A 144 -9.82 -23.52 20.34
CA LYS A 144 -9.18 -23.87 21.62
C LYS A 144 -8.97 -22.65 22.53
N LEU A 145 -9.15 -21.44 21.99
CA LEU A 145 -9.02 -20.22 22.74
C LEU A 145 -10.27 -19.95 23.57
N GLU A 146 -10.11 -19.18 24.65
CA GLU A 146 -11.20 -18.85 25.57
C GLU A 146 -11.41 -17.34 25.67
N ASN A 147 -12.57 -16.95 26.16
CA ASN A 147 -12.92 -15.58 26.52
C ASN A 147 -12.63 -14.56 25.38
N ARG A 148 -12.05 -13.42 25.75
CA ARG A 148 -11.73 -12.32 24.83
C ARG A 148 -10.80 -12.72 23.68
N LYS A 149 -9.89 -13.68 23.92
CA LYS A 149 -8.96 -14.18 22.88
C LYS A 149 -9.72 -14.93 21.79
N ARG A 150 -10.69 -15.75 22.17
CA ARG A 150 -11.55 -16.49 21.23
C ARG A 150 -12.37 -15.54 20.37
N LEU A 151 -13.06 -14.58 20.99
CA LEU A 151 -13.88 -13.60 20.29
C LEU A 151 -13.04 -12.75 19.29
N TRP A 152 -11.83 -12.35 19.70
CA TRP A 152 -10.93 -11.67 18.78
C TRP A 152 -10.48 -12.57 17.62
N ALA A 153 -10.12 -13.81 17.89
CA ALA A 153 -9.68 -14.75 16.87
C ALA A 153 -10.82 -15.09 15.89
N GLU A 154 -12.06 -15.16 16.37
CA GLU A 154 -13.27 -15.34 15.56
C GLU A 154 -13.49 -14.17 14.60
N TYR A 155 -13.41 -12.93 15.06
CA TYR A 155 -13.44 -11.76 14.19
C TYR A 155 -12.23 -11.74 13.24
N ALA A 156 -11.03 -12.04 13.74
CA ALA A 156 -9.81 -11.92 12.97
C ALA A 156 -9.79 -12.84 11.75
N TRP A 157 -10.22 -14.11 11.88
CA TRP A 157 -10.25 -15.00 10.72
C TRP A 157 -11.27 -14.56 9.66
N GLN A 158 -12.44 -14.11 10.08
CA GLN A 158 -13.47 -13.63 9.13
C GLN A 158 -13.01 -12.35 8.42
N ARG A 159 -12.43 -11.40 9.17
CA ARG A 159 -11.80 -10.20 8.62
C ARG A 159 -10.68 -10.55 7.64
N ASP A 160 -9.79 -11.47 8.01
CA ASP A 160 -8.62 -11.81 7.21
C ASP A 160 -9.02 -12.54 5.92
N THR A 161 -10.01 -13.42 5.99
CA THR A 161 -10.62 -14.03 4.79
C THR A 161 -11.23 -12.96 3.89
N ALA A 162 -12.01 -12.01 4.43
CA ALA A 162 -12.60 -10.94 3.64
C ALA A 162 -11.53 -10.03 3.00
N ILE A 163 -10.44 -9.75 3.70
CA ILE A 163 -9.32 -8.98 3.15
C ILE A 163 -8.71 -9.71 1.93
N LEU A 164 -8.45 -11.00 2.03
CA LEU A 164 -7.87 -11.79 0.93
C LEU A 164 -8.82 -11.90 -0.26
N GLU A 165 -10.11 -12.17 0.00
CA GLU A 165 -11.14 -12.20 -1.04
C GLU A 165 -11.24 -10.87 -1.78
N VAL A 166 -11.33 -9.76 -1.05
CA VAL A 166 -11.48 -8.43 -1.66
C VAL A 166 -10.22 -8.03 -2.42
N LEU A 167 -9.03 -8.32 -1.91
CA LEU A 167 -7.78 -8.05 -2.64
C LEU A 167 -7.73 -8.80 -3.97
N TYR A 168 -8.15 -10.05 -3.99
CA TYR A 168 -8.16 -10.84 -5.21
C TYR A 168 -9.31 -10.48 -6.13
N SER A 169 -10.52 -10.25 -5.60
CA SER A 169 -11.71 -9.89 -6.39
C SER A 169 -11.57 -8.53 -7.09
N THR A 170 -10.92 -7.55 -6.46
CA THR A 170 -10.89 -6.16 -6.97
C THR A 170 -9.54 -5.71 -7.49
N GLY A 171 -8.47 -6.46 -7.19
CA GLY A 171 -7.11 -6.03 -7.49
C GLY A 171 -6.72 -4.69 -6.87
N MET A 172 -7.43 -4.19 -5.85
CA MET A 172 -7.14 -2.88 -5.24
C MET A 172 -5.77 -2.83 -4.57
N ARG A 173 -5.24 -1.62 -4.39
CA ARG A 173 -3.97 -1.43 -3.66
C ARG A 173 -4.19 -1.62 -2.17
N LEU A 174 -3.14 -2.06 -1.48
CA LEU A 174 -3.18 -2.30 -0.04
C LEU A 174 -3.61 -1.07 0.77
N SER A 175 -3.14 0.13 0.38
CA SER A 175 -3.54 1.39 1.02
C SER A 175 -5.01 1.75 0.76
N GLU A 176 -5.54 1.39 -0.39
CA GLU A 176 -6.96 1.58 -0.74
C GLU A 176 -7.83 0.67 0.13
N LEU A 177 -7.44 -0.59 0.29
CA LEU A 177 -8.15 -1.55 1.15
C LEU A 177 -8.13 -1.12 2.63
N SER A 178 -6.96 -0.72 3.14
CA SER A 178 -6.84 -0.31 4.56
C SER A 178 -7.64 0.95 4.88
N GLY A 179 -7.84 1.82 3.90
CA GLY A 179 -8.65 3.03 4.01
C GLY A 179 -10.12 2.87 3.64
N LEU A 180 -10.56 1.65 3.31
CA LEU A 180 -11.92 1.40 2.87
C LEU A 180 -12.92 1.60 4.02
N SER A 181 -14.02 2.34 3.74
CA SER A 181 -15.13 2.54 4.67
C SER A 181 -16.37 1.76 4.21
N GLU A 182 -17.23 1.40 5.15
CA GLU A 182 -18.47 0.70 4.88
C GLU A 182 -19.40 1.50 3.95
N SER A 183 -19.45 2.82 4.09
CA SER A 183 -20.23 3.72 3.23
C SER A 183 -19.84 3.72 1.75
N ARG A 184 -18.71 3.10 1.40
CA ARG A 184 -18.21 2.97 0.03
C ARG A 184 -18.47 1.60 -0.58
N CYS A 185 -19.16 0.74 0.14
CA CYS A 185 -19.48 -0.62 -0.29
C CYS A 185 -20.98 -0.72 -0.54
N ASP A 186 -21.36 -0.92 -1.79
CA ASP A 186 -22.74 -1.25 -2.15
C ASP A 186 -22.87 -2.76 -2.32
N PHE A 187 -23.38 -3.41 -1.29
CA PHE A 187 -23.56 -4.86 -1.27
C PHE A 187 -24.78 -5.35 -2.07
N LEU A 188 -25.67 -4.45 -2.45
CA LEU A 188 -26.83 -4.80 -3.30
C LEU A 188 -26.38 -4.88 -4.75
N SER A 189 -25.63 -3.88 -5.18
CA SER A 189 -25.10 -3.84 -6.54
C SER A 189 -23.79 -4.62 -6.71
N GLY A 190 -23.17 -5.12 -5.63
CA GLY A 190 -21.89 -5.83 -5.67
C GLY A 190 -20.72 -4.93 -6.14
N VAL A 191 -20.67 -3.68 -5.68
CA VAL A 191 -19.65 -2.71 -6.12
C VAL A 191 -19.00 -2.01 -4.93
N VAL A 192 -17.71 -1.77 -5.04
CA VAL A 192 -16.96 -0.93 -4.09
C VAL A 192 -16.39 0.29 -4.79
N VAL A 193 -16.60 1.46 -4.18
CA VAL A 193 -15.99 2.73 -4.61
C VAL A 193 -14.60 2.86 -4.00
N VAL A 194 -13.57 2.74 -4.81
CA VAL A 194 -12.18 2.82 -4.38
C VAL A 194 -11.60 4.19 -4.68
N ARG A 195 -11.03 4.85 -3.66
CA ARG A 195 -10.36 6.15 -3.81
C ARG A 195 -8.85 5.97 -3.97
N GLY A 196 -8.33 6.32 -5.15
CA GLY A 196 -6.92 6.25 -5.49
C GLY A 196 -6.14 7.53 -5.22
N LYS A 197 -4.92 7.60 -5.77
CA LYS A 197 -4.06 8.79 -5.71
C LYS A 197 -4.74 9.98 -6.41
N GLY A 198 -4.57 11.20 -5.85
CA GLY A 198 -5.17 12.42 -6.40
C GLY A 198 -6.69 12.48 -6.23
N LYS A 199 -7.24 11.80 -5.22
CA LYS A 199 -8.69 11.76 -4.92
C LYS A 199 -9.56 11.19 -6.06
N LYS A 200 -8.97 10.57 -7.07
CA LYS A 200 -9.72 9.91 -8.15
C LYS A 200 -10.40 8.66 -7.61
N GLU A 201 -11.67 8.50 -7.94
CA GLU A 201 -12.47 7.34 -7.55
C GLU A 201 -12.67 6.40 -8.74
N ARG A 202 -12.76 5.11 -8.45
CA ARG A 202 -13.13 4.09 -9.42
C ARG A 202 -14.06 3.07 -8.81
N LEU A 203 -14.87 2.47 -9.63
CA LEU A 203 -15.74 1.36 -9.25
C LEU A 203 -15.00 0.04 -9.43
N CYS A 204 -15.08 -0.83 -8.42
CA CYS A 204 -14.55 -2.18 -8.48
C CYS A 204 -15.70 -3.16 -8.22
N PRO A 205 -16.05 -4.03 -9.17
CA PRO A 205 -16.99 -5.13 -8.91
C PRO A 205 -16.47 -6.05 -7.80
N LEU A 206 -17.39 -6.60 -7.01
CA LEU A 206 -17.13 -7.61 -6.00
C LEU A 206 -17.79 -8.91 -6.45
N GLY A 207 -17.02 -9.97 -6.60
CA GLY A 207 -17.57 -11.30 -6.80
C GLY A 207 -18.38 -11.76 -5.58
N GLU A 208 -19.29 -12.71 -5.81
CA GLU A 208 -20.16 -13.22 -4.76
C GLU A 208 -19.41 -13.79 -3.52
N PRO A 209 -18.27 -14.53 -3.66
CA PRO A 209 -17.48 -14.96 -2.52
C PRO A 209 -16.93 -13.81 -1.70
N ALA A 210 -16.44 -12.74 -2.35
CA ALA A 210 -15.93 -11.54 -1.68
C ALA A 210 -17.06 -10.80 -0.95
N SER A 211 -18.21 -10.65 -1.58
CA SER A 211 -19.40 -10.04 -0.97
C SER A 211 -19.88 -10.79 0.27
N ARG A 212 -19.91 -12.12 0.22
CA ARG A 212 -20.26 -12.97 1.38
C ARG A 212 -19.23 -12.84 2.51
N ALA A 213 -17.95 -12.89 2.19
CA ALA A 213 -16.88 -12.72 3.17
C ALA A 213 -16.92 -11.34 3.83
N PHE A 214 -17.24 -10.32 3.08
CA PHE A 214 -17.44 -8.96 3.57
C PHE A 214 -18.58 -8.88 4.59
N ARG A 215 -19.76 -9.40 4.25
CA ARG A 215 -20.93 -9.41 5.16
C ARG A 215 -20.60 -10.10 6.47
N ARG A 216 -19.98 -11.28 6.42
CA ARG A 216 -19.54 -12.02 7.62
C ARG A 216 -18.57 -11.20 8.48
N ALA A 217 -17.63 -10.51 7.87
CA ALA A 217 -16.68 -9.66 8.60
C ALA A 217 -17.38 -8.47 9.29
N ILE A 218 -18.43 -7.89 8.66
CA ILE A 218 -19.26 -6.83 9.26
C ILE A 218 -20.05 -7.38 10.46
N GLU A 219 -20.71 -8.53 10.30
CA GLU A 219 -21.46 -9.19 11.36
C GLU A 219 -20.57 -9.51 12.56
N ALA A 220 -19.40 -10.11 12.32
CA ALA A 220 -18.43 -10.43 13.37
C ALA A 220 -17.86 -9.18 14.06
N ARG A 221 -17.77 -8.04 13.36
CA ARG A 221 -17.33 -6.76 13.91
C ARG A 221 -18.34 -6.22 14.95
N GLN A 222 -19.61 -6.55 14.84
CA GLN A 222 -20.66 -6.10 15.77
C GLN A 222 -20.65 -6.82 17.11
N ALA A 223 -19.72 -7.74 17.34
CA ALA A 223 -19.60 -8.45 18.61
C ALA A 223 -19.50 -7.46 19.80
N PRO A 224 -20.24 -7.68 20.90
CA PRO A 224 -20.42 -6.71 21.99
C PRO A 224 -19.12 -6.21 22.63
N TRP A 225 -18.03 -6.98 22.58
CA TRP A 225 -16.74 -6.60 23.15
C TRP A 225 -15.99 -5.58 22.28
N LEU A 226 -16.17 -5.63 20.95
CA LEU A 226 -15.68 -4.60 20.01
C LEU A 226 -16.40 -3.27 20.24
N LEU A 227 -17.68 -3.31 20.59
CA LEU A 227 -18.51 -2.14 20.82
C LEU A 227 -18.20 -1.45 22.15
N ARG A 228 -17.88 -2.24 23.21
CA ARG A 228 -17.59 -1.70 24.56
C ARG A 228 -16.35 -0.80 24.63
N GLY A 229 -15.40 -0.95 23.69
CA GLY A 229 -14.21 -0.11 23.60
C GLY A 229 -14.40 1.20 22.83
N GLY A 230 -15.64 1.60 22.52
CA GLY A 230 -15.93 2.76 21.66
C GLY A 230 -15.63 2.51 20.17
N LEU A 231 -15.41 1.27 19.79
CA LEU A 231 -14.93 0.83 18.50
C LEU A 231 -16.01 0.82 17.41
N GLY A 232 -17.28 0.87 17.79
CA GLY A 232 -18.41 0.91 16.85
C GLY A 232 -18.50 2.21 16.03
N LYS A 233 -17.70 3.22 16.34
CA LYS A 233 -17.67 4.51 15.63
C LYS A 233 -16.58 4.61 14.56
N CYS A 234 -15.73 3.57 14.39
CA CYS A 234 -14.70 3.61 13.37
C CYS A 234 -15.33 3.40 11.98
N PRO A 235 -15.25 4.36 11.05
CA PRO A 235 -15.85 4.24 9.73
C PRO A 235 -15.14 3.25 8.82
N HIS A 236 -13.93 2.84 9.19
CA HIS A 236 -13.14 1.90 8.39
C HIS A 236 -13.71 0.48 8.46
N MET A 237 -13.65 -0.19 7.33
CA MET A 237 -14.19 -1.51 7.15
C MET A 237 -13.50 -2.57 8.01
N PHE A 238 -12.18 -2.57 8.03
CA PHE A 238 -11.38 -3.57 8.71
C PHE A 238 -10.67 -2.98 9.92
N LEU A 239 -10.87 -3.60 11.09
CA LEU A 239 -10.32 -3.11 12.35
C LEU A 239 -9.13 -3.95 12.82
N ASN A 240 -8.20 -3.29 13.51
CA ASN A 240 -7.14 -3.94 14.26
C ASN A 240 -7.61 -4.37 15.66
N LYS A 241 -6.74 -5.04 16.43
CA LYS A 241 -7.05 -5.54 17.79
C LYS A 241 -7.40 -4.45 18.82
N ASN A 242 -7.05 -3.19 18.53
CA ASN A 242 -7.33 -2.05 19.38
C ASN A 242 -8.57 -1.27 18.89
N GLY A 243 -9.21 -1.74 17.80
CA GLY A 243 -10.41 -1.19 17.20
C GLY A 243 -10.24 0.03 16.32
N GLY A 244 -9.02 0.44 16.09
CA GLY A 244 -8.69 1.37 15.04
C GLY A 244 -8.61 0.69 13.67
N PRO A 245 -8.39 1.45 12.59
CA PRO A 245 -8.25 0.89 11.25
C PRO A 245 -7.07 -0.07 11.16
N ILE A 246 -7.21 -1.11 10.35
CA ILE A 246 -6.08 -1.99 10.03
C ILE A 246 -5.07 -1.24 9.18
N THR A 247 -3.77 -1.42 9.46
CA THR A 247 -2.71 -0.77 8.70
C THR A 247 -2.23 -1.66 7.54
N PRO A 248 -1.70 -1.07 6.44
CA PRO A 248 -1.06 -1.82 5.36
C PRO A 248 -0.02 -2.84 5.87
N ARG A 249 0.81 -2.43 6.82
CA ARG A 249 1.84 -3.30 7.43
C ARG A 249 1.21 -4.48 8.20
N SER A 250 0.03 -4.29 8.80
CA SER A 250 -0.67 -5.38 9.47
C SER A 250 -1.20 -6.41 8.48
N ILE A 251 -1.67 -5.97 7.31
CA ILE A 251 -2.13 -6.86 6.23
C ILE A 251 -0.94 -7.61 5.60
N GLU A 252 0.20 -6.95 5.38
CA GLU A 252 1.42 -7.63 4.93
C GLU A 252 1.87 -8.72 5.91
N ARG A 253 1.82 -8.43 7.21
CA ARG A 253 2.15 -9.39 8.26
C ARG A 253 1.14 -10.55 8.32
N MET A 254 -0.13 -10.25 8.12
CA MET A 254 -1.19 -11.25 7.99
C MET A 254 -0.93 -12.20 6.81
N MET A 255 -0.61 -11.68 5.63
CA MET A 255 -0.27 -12.51 4.48
C MET A 255 0.95 -13.39 4.75
N LYS A 256 2.02 -12.84 5.34
CA LYS A 256 3.21 -13.62 5.74
C LYS A 256 2.88 -14.77 6.70
N LYS A 257 1.82 -14.65 7.51
CA LYS A 257 1.33 -15.71 8.38
C LYS A 257 0.60 -16.80 7.60
N TYR A 258 -0.28 -16.43 6.66
CA TYR A 258 -1.13 -17.40 5.96
C TYR A 258 -0.46 -18.04 4.74
N THR A 259 0.49 -17.37 4.11
CA THR A 259 1.20 -17.91 2.93
C THR A 259 1.83 -19.30 3.18
N PRO A 260 2.62 -19.53 4.25
CA PRO A 260 3.17 -20.86 4.53
C PRO A 260 2.08 -21.87 4.91
N LEU A 261 1.00 -21.45 5.59
CA LEU A 261 -0.12 -22.34 5.95
C LEU A 261 -0.88 -22.83 4.71
N ALA A 262 -0.91 -22.04 3.65
CA ALA A 262 -1.45 -22.41 2.35
C ALA A 262 -0.49 -23.27 1.50
N GLY A 263 0.69 -23.62 2.02
CA GLY A 263 1.71 -24.36 1.28
C GLY A 263 2.38 -23.53 0.18
N LEU A 264 2.41 -22.20 0.36
CA LEU A 264 2.97 -21.25 -0.61
C LEU A 264 4.31 -20.69 -0.12
N ASN A 265 5.12 -20.20 -1.07
CA ASN A 265 6.38 -19.56 -0.73
C ASN A 265 6.13 -18.19 -0.03
N ILE A 266 6.93 -17.87 0.97
CA ILE A 266 6.78 -16.70 1.84
C ILE A 266 6.91 -15.34 1.11
N ASP A 267 7.46 -15.33 -0.11
CA ASP A 267 7.66 -14.13 -0.92
C ASP A 267 6.37 -13.51 -1.50
N HIS A 268 5.22 -14.16 -1.31
CA HIS A 268 3.96 -13.63 -1.79
C HIS A 268 3.47 -12.46 -0.92
N SER A 269 3.07 -11.38 -1.58
CA SER A 269 2.65 -10.12 -0.98
C SER A 269 1.26 -9.71 -1.51
N PRO A 270 0.61 -8.69 -0.93
CA PRO A 270 -0.62 -8.14 -1.50
C PRO A 270 -0.49 -7.69 -2.97
N HIS A 271 0.70 -7.26 -3.37
CA HIS A 271 0.98 -6.96 -4.77
C HIS A 271 0.93 -8.20 -5.66
N THR A 272 1.29 -9.37 -5.14
CA THR A 272 1.16 -10.65 -5.85
C THR A 272 -0.30 -10.94 -6.17
N LEU A 273 -1.23 -10.79 -5.22
CA LEU A 273 -2.67 -10.97 -5.47
C LEU A 273 -3.21 -10.01 -6.53
N ARG A 274 -2.76 -8.76 -6.51
CA ARG A 274 -3.15 -7.78 -7.54
C ARG A 274 -2.61 -8.14 -8.94
N HIS A 275 -1.37 -8.64 -9.02
CA HIS A 275 -0.82 -9.14 -10.29
C HIS A 275 -1.55 -10.40 -10.75
N THR A 276 -1.86 -11.30 -9.82
CA THR A 276 -2.62 -12.52 -10.09
C THR A 276 -4.02 -12.19 -10.61
N PHE A 277 -4.74 -11.24 -9.97
CA PHE A 277 -6.02 -10.72 -10.48
C PHE A 277 -5.90 -10.25 -11.93
N ALA A 278 -4.93 -9.36 -12.21
CA ALA A 278 -4.75 -8.81 -13.54
C ALA A 278 -4.47 -9.89 -14.60
N THR A 279 -3.61 -10.85 -14.27
CA THR A 279 -3.24 -11.93 -15.19
C THR A 279 -4.41 -12.88 -15.42
N HIS A 280 -5.11 -13.31 -14.37
CA HIS A 280 -6.26 -14.20 -14.54
C HIS A 280 -7.37 -13.58 -15.39
N MET A 281 -7.65 -12.28 -15.21
CA MET A 281 -8.61 -11.57 -16.05
C MET A 281 -8.17 -11.56 -17.52
N LEU A 282 -6.89 -11.25 -17.79
CA LEU A 282 -6.36 -11.22 -19.16
C LEU A 282 -6.32 -12.62 -19.79
N ASP A 283 -5.92 -13.65 -19.05
CA ASP A 283 -5.87 -15.04 -19.52
C ASP A 283 -7.29 -15.57 -19.83
N ALA A 284 -8.30 -15.08 -19.12
CA ALA A 284 -9.70 -15.38 -19.39
C ALA A 284 -10.33 -14.52 -20.50
N GLY A 285 -9.53 -13.67 -21.17
CA GLY A 285 -9.96 -12.90 -22.33
C GLY A 285 -10.46 -11.48 -22.05
N ALA A 286 -10.32 -10.96 -20.82
CA ALA A 286 -10.63 -9.57 -20.54
C ALA A 286 -9.77 -8.61 -21.37
N ASP A 287 -10.37 -7.56 -21.90
CA ASP A 287 -9.63 -6.51 -22.59
C ASP A 287 -8.66 -5.78 -21.61
N LEU A 288 -7.43 -5.57 -22.08
CA LEU A 288 -6.37 -4.90 -21.29
C LEU A 288 -6.82 -3.54 -20.75
N ARG A 289 -7.62 -2.79 -21.52
CA ARG A 289 -8.12 -1.48 -21.12
C ARG A 289 -9.09 -1.59 -19.95
N CYS A 290 -10.00 -2.57 -19.97
CA CYS A 290 -10.91 -2.85 -18.86
C CYS A 290 -10.12 -3.21 -17.59
N VAL A 291 -9.10 -4.07 -17.69
CA VAL A 291 -8.24 -4.44 -16.54
C VAL A 291 -7.48 -3.22 -16.01
N GLN A 292 -6.96 -2.34 -16.88
CA GLN A 292 -6.31 -1.10 -16.46
C GLN A 292 -7.26 -0.15 -15.74
N GLU A 293 -8.52 -0.04 -16.17
CA GLU A 293 -9.56 0.77 -15.52
C GLU A 293 -9.89 0.21 -14.13
N LEU A 294 -10.13 -1.09 -14.01
CA LEU A 294 -10.37 -1.76 -12.73
C LEU A 294 -9.19 -1.56 -11.75
N LEU A 295 -7.96 -1.59 -12.24
CA LEU A 295 -6.77 -1.38 -11.44
C LEU A 295 -6.49 0.09 -11.12
N GLY A 296 -7.07 1.06 -11.84
CA GLY A 296 -6.85 2.49 -11.65
C GLY A 296 -5.43 2.90 -12.01
N HIS A 297 -4.99 2.58 -13.23
CA HIS A 297 -3.71 3.03 -13.79
C HIS A 297 -3.83 4.47 -14.27
N ALA A 298 -2.99 5.37 -13.76
CA ALA A 298 -3.07 6.82 -13.97
C ALA A 298 -2.66 7.31 -15.37
N SER A 299 -2.26 6.44 -16.30
CA SER A 299 -1.63 6.87 -17.57
C SER A 299 -2.60 7.16 -18.71
N LEU A 300 -3.89 6.96 -18.52
CA LEU A 300 -4.89 7.43 -19.47
C LEU A 300 -5.63 8.59 -18.84
N SER A 301 -5.30 9.79 -19.32
CA SER A 301 -5.91 11.06 -18.95
C SER A 301 -7.41 11.02 -19.11
N THR A 302 -8.04 11.74 -18.24
CA THR A 302 -9.44 12.17 -18.17
C THR A 302 -10.20 11.54 -17.01
N THR A 303 -10.79 12.42 -16.26
CA THR A 303 -11.91 12.18 -15.36
C THR A 303 -13.03 11.58 -16.22
N GLN A 304 -13.00 10.25 -16.42
CA GLN A 304 -14.16 9.59 -17.01
C GLN A 304 -15.26 9.65 -15.95
N ILE A 305 -16.29 10.43 -16.27
CA ILE A 305 -17.58 10.34 -15.59
C ILE A 305 -18.06 8.93 -15.90
N TYR A 306 -18.09 8.05 -14.88
CA TYR A 306 -18.64 6.71 -15.03
C TYR A 306 -20.14 6.84 -15.34
N THR A 307 -20.50 6.61 -16.58
CA THR A 307 -21.90 6.49 -16.98
C THR A 307 -22.41 5.10 -16.55
N HIS A 308 -23.73 4.94 -16.37
CA HIS A 308 -24.33 3.64 -16.06
C HIS A 308 -23.89 2.55 -17.05
N VAL A 309 -23.79 2.88 -18.33
CA VAL A 309 -23.34 1.97 -19.40
C VAL A 309 -21.90 1.48 -19.19
N SER A 310 -21.01 2.34 -18.70
CA SER A 310 -19.61 1.93 -18.43
C SER A 310 -19.49 1.01 -17.21
N VAL A 311 -20.35 1.17 -16.22
CA VAL A 311 -20.38 0.33 -15.00
C VAL A 311 -20.92 -1.06 -15.34
N GLU A 312 -22.01 -1.16 -16.08
CA GLU A 312 -22.59 -2.43 -16.53
C GLU A 312 -21.60 -3.22 -17.38
N ARG A 313 -20.92 -2.55 -18.32
CA ARG A 313 -19.87 -3.18 -19.12
C ARG A 313 -18.71 -3.72 -18.27
N LEU A 314 -18.25 -2.97 -17.29
CA LEU A 314 -17.17 -3.42 -16.40
C LEU A 314 -17.60 -4.63 -15.56
N LYS A 315 -18.87 -4.64 -15.10
CA LYS A 315 -19.43 -5.80 -14.39
C LYS A 315 -19.54 -7.01 -15.29
N GLN A 316 -20.06 -6.85 -16.50
CA GLN A 316 -20.19 -7.95 -17.46
C GLN A 316 -18.82 -8.57 -17.76
N VAL A 317 -17.81 -7.76 -18.11
CA VAL A 317 -16.44 -8.26 -18.34
C VAL A 317 -15.89 -8.97 -17.10
N TYR A 318 -16.16 -8.43 -15.91
CA TYR A 318 -15.73 -9.05 -14.66
C TYR A 318 -16.42 -10.42 -14.45
N GLU A 319 -17.74 -10.50 -14.63
CA GLU A 319 -18.51 -11.74 -14.48
C GLU A 319 -18.08 -12.83 -15.47
N GLU A 320 -17.74 -12.43 -16.71
CA GLU A 320 -17.29 -13.35 -17.76
C GLU A 320 -15.85 -13.86 -17.55
N THR A 321 -14.99 -13.08 -16.88
CA THR A 321 -13.55 -13.36 -16.88
C THR A 321 -12.92 -13.55 -15.50
N HIS A 322 -13.57 -13.14 -14.40
CA HIS A 322 -12.98 -13.33 -13.08
C HIS A 322 -13.29 -14.71 -12.52
N PRO A 323 -12.27 -15.51 -12.05
CA PRO A 323 -12.48 -16.88 -11.58
C PRO A 323 -13.40 -17.03 -10.36
N ARG A 324 -13.68 -15.91 -9.68
CA ARG A 324 -14.54 -15.82 -8.49
C ARG A 324 -15.53 -14.65 -8.64
N ALA A 325 -16.12 -14.52 -9.82
CA ALA A 325 -17.19 -13.58 -10.03
C ALA A 325 -18.41 -13.85 -9.17
#